data_8e4af3c6d55f117e699f17446df73cef
#
_entry.id   8e4af3c6d55f117e699f17446df73cef
#
_cell.length_a   1.000
_cell.length_b   1.000
_cell.length_c   1.000
_cell.angle_alpha   90.00
_cell.angle_beta   90.00
_cell.angle_gamma   90.00
#
_symmetry.space_group_name_H-M   'P 1'
#
loop_
_entity.id
_entity.type
_entity.pdbx_description
1 polymer ?
#
loop_
_entity_poly.entity_id
_entity_poly.type
_entity_poly.pdbx_seq_one_letter_code
_entity_poly.pdbx_strand_id
1 'polypeptide(L)'
;SQIERDLASPSISTLSDLLQCLGTDLKDFFNDAADESVVFTKDDVFVKQNKEEGSEIDWIVPNSQKHDMEPIIIKLAEGAKSYVDDPHEGEEFGYVLSGSVYLHLGGRRFRAKKHESFYYKTNQVHYIENAGKTEACVLWVSTPPNF
;
A
#
# COMPACT_ATOMS: atom_id res chain seq x y z
N SER A 1 10.96 20.49 -5.96
CA SER A 1 9.53 20.82 -5.81
C SER A 1 9.36 22.06 -4.93
N GLN A 2 8.19 22.63 -4.94
CA GLN A 2 7.87 23.79 -4.08
C GLN A 2 8.02 23.45 -2.60
N ILE A 3 7.70 22.24 -2.21
CA ILE A 3 7.85 21.76 -0.82
C ILE A 3 9.33 21.69 -0.45
N GLU A 4 10.17 21.25 -1.33
CA GLU A 4 11.62 21.22 -1.09
C GLU A 4 12.23 22.61 -0.95
N ARG A 5 11.70 23.58 -1.68
CA ARG A 5 12.15 24.99 -1.60
C ARG A 5 11.68 25.66 -0.31
N ASP A 6 10.49 25.29 0.17
CA ASP A 6 9.85 25.92 1.32
C ASP A 6 9.84 25.01 2.54
N LEU A 7 10.87 24.19 2.68
CA LEU A 7 11.03 23.27 3.82
C LEU A 7 10.94 23.99 5.19
N ALA A 8 11.22 25.29 5.23
CA ALA A 8 11.17 26.07 6.47
C ALA A 8 9.74 26.37 6.95
N SER A 9 8.72 26.28 6.08
CA SER A 9 7.36 26.66 6.47
C SER A 9 6.26 25.99 5.65
N PRO A 10 6.21 24.64 5.58
CA PRO A 10 5.02 24.00 5.04
C PRO A 10 3.83 24.26 5.94
N SER A 11 2.65 24.49 5.38
CA SER A 11 1.44 24.60 6.18
C SER A 11 1.14 23.25 6.84
N ILE A 12 0.44 23.28 7.97
CA ILE A 12 0.00 22.06 8.66
C ILE A 12 -0.88 21.23 7.73
N SER A 13 -1.71 21.88 6.94
CA SER A 13 -2.57 21.21 5.95
C SER A 13 -1.72 20.46 4.90
N THR A 14 -0.70 21.11 4.36
CA THR A 14 0.19 20.49 3.39
C THR A 14 0.94 19.30 3.98
N LEU A 15 1.45 19.44 5.21
CA LEU A 15 2.13 18.36 5.90
C LEU A 15 1.19 17.19 6.17
N SER A 16 -0.03 17.46 6.60
CA SER A 16 -1.04 16.44 6.84
C SER A 16 -1.38 15.68 5.56
N ASP A 17 -1.53 16.39 4.44
CA ASP A 17 -1.79 15.77 3.13
C ASP A 17 -0.63 14.87 2.68
N LEU A 18 0.61 15.31 2.87
CA LEU A 18 1.78 14.50 2.58
C LEU A 18 1.82 13.22 3.42
N LEU A 19 1.54 13.34 4.71
CA LEU A 19 1.53 12.19 5.62
C LEU A 19 0.42 11.20 5.27
N GLN A 20 -0.74 11.69 4.82
CA GLN A 20 -1.80 10.80 4.30
C GLN A 20 -1.33 10.00 3.09
N CYS A 21 -0.61 10.63 2.18
CA CYS A 21 -0.04 9.95 1.01
C CYS A 21 0.97 8.88 1.39
N LEU A 22 1.61 9.02 2.55
CA LEU A 22 2.59 8.08 3.07
C LEU A 22 1.98 7.01 4.00
N GLY A 23 0.66 7.03 4.22
CA GLY A 23 -0.01 6.08 5.10
C GLY A 23 0.24 6.34 6.58
N THR A 24 0.39 7.59 6.98
CA THR A 24 0.60 7.99 8.36
C THR A 24 -0.16 9.29 8.66
N ASP A 25 -0.13 9.76 9.89
CA ASP A 25 -0.72 11.03 10.30
C ASP A 25 0.26 11.84 11.17
N LEU A 26 -0.14 13.06 11.54
CA LEU A 26 0.71 13.94 12.33
C LEU A 26 1.07 13.36 13.71
N LYS A 27 0.12 12.70 14.35
CA LYS A 27 0.35 12.09 15.66
C LYS A 27 1.42 11.02 15.57
N ASP A 28 1.29 10.10 14.64
CA ASP A 28 2.22 9.00 14.45
C ASP A 28 3.59 9.50 14.01
N PHE A 29 3.61 10.52 13.13
CA PHE A 29 4.85 11.10 12.65
C PHE A 29 5.67 11.72 13.76
N PHE A 30 5.04 12.49 14.69
CA PHE A 30 5.72 13.13 15.79
C PHE A 30 5.90 12.26 17.03
N ASN A 31 5.25 11.10 17.07
CA ASN A 31 5.37 10.16 18.19
C ASN A 31 6.54 9.19 18.05
N ASP A 32 7.53 9.58 17.32
CA ASP A 32 8.64 8.79 16.82
C ASP A 32 9.57 8.23 17.90
N ALA A 33 9.60 8.88 19.04
CA ALA A 33 10.63 8.63 20.04
C ALA A 33 10.13 7.83 21.23
N ALA A 34 8.83 7.56 21.32
CA ALA A 34 8.30 7.15 22.60
C ALA A 34 8.27 5.66 22.81
N ASP A 35 7.87 4.86 21.85
CA ASP A 35 7.80 3.40 21.99
C ASP A 35 7.70 2.74 20.62
N GLU A 36 8.64 1.89 20.30
CA GLU A 36 8.52 1.01 19.17
C GLU A 36 7.49 -0.08 19.50
N SER A 37 6.27 0.15 19.12
CA SER A 37 5.25 -0.90 19.20
C SER A 37 5.63 -2.04 18.29
N VAL A 38 5.41 -3.25 18.76
CA VAL A 38 5.65 -4.49 18.00
C VAL A 38 4.31 -5.04 17.49
N VAL A 39 3.25 -4.83 18.28
CA VAL A 39 1.90 -5.28 17.94
C VAL A 39 1.04 -4.05 17.64
N PHE A 40 0.35 -4.10 16.51
CA PHE A 40 -0.55 -3.05 16.07
C PHE A 40 -1.98 -3.56 16.08
N THR A 41 -2.90 -2.74 16.59
CA THR A 41 -4.31 -3.08 16.71
C THR A 41 -5.10 -2.47 15.55
N LYS A 42 -6.40 -2.73 15.52
CA LYS A 42 -7.30 -2.11 14.53
C LYS A 42 -7.29 -0.58 14.60
N ASP A 43 -7.05 -0.03 15.78
CA ASP A 43 -7.03 1.43 15.99
C ASP A 43 -5.77 2.07 15.41
N ASP A 44 -4.73 1.28 15.15
CA ASP A 44 -3.48 1.75 14.56
C ASP A 44 -3.51 1.75 13.03
N VAL A 45 -4.49 1.12 12.42
CA VAL A 45 -4.58 0.97 10.96
C VAL A 45 -4.97 2.30 10.33
N PHE A 46 -4.21 2.70 9.33
CA PHE A 46 -4.55 3.85 8.49
C PHE A 46 -5.24 3.36 7.23
N VAL A 47 -6.43 3.91 6.93
CA VAL A 47 -7.26 3.48 5.81
C VAL A 47 -7.39 4.61 4.80
N LYS A 48 -7.14 4.29 3.53
CA LYS A 48 -7.37 5.20 2.41
C LYS A 48 -8.32 4.53 1.42
N GLN A 49 -9.49 5.13 1.24
CA GLN A 49 -10.48 4.66 0.28
C GLN A 49 -10.45 5.52 -0.98
N ASN A 50 -10.51 4.87 -2.13
CA ASN A 50 -10.79 5.51 -3.41
C ASN A 50 -12.11 4.92 -3.94
N LYS A 51 -13.23 5.56 -3.61
CA LYS A 51 -14.56 5.06 -3.96
C LYS A 51 -14.81 5.06 -5.46
N GLU A 52 -14.24 6.01 -6.18
CA GLU A 52 -14.41 6.11 -7.64
C GLU A 52 -13.75 4.94 -8.35
N GLU A 53 -12.58 4.53 -7.88
CA GLU A 53 -11.83 3.41 -8.46
C GLU A 53 -12.16 2.07 -7.81
N GLY A 54 -12.93 2.07 -6.73
CA GLY A 54 -13.33 0.85 -6.03
C GLY A 54 -12.19 0.17 -5.26
N SER A 55 -11.23 0.94 -4.76
CA SER A 55 -10.09 0.41 -4.02
C SER A 55 -10.01 0.98 -2.61
N GLU A 56 -9.46 0.18 -1.72
CA GLU A 56 -9.14 0.59 -0.35
C GLU A 56 -7.78 0.02 0.03
N ILE A 57 -6.93 0.85 0.61
CA ILE A 57 -5.64 0.42 1.14
C ILE A 57 -5.65 0.62 2.65
N ASP A 58 -5.32 -0.43 3.38
CA ASP A 58 -5.16 -0.42 4.82
C ASP A 58 -3.67 -0.59 5.15
N TRP A 59 -3.03 0.45 5.69
CA TRP A 59 -1.68 0.34 6.24
C TRP A 59 -1.79 -0.25 7.63
N ILE A 60 -1.47 -1.54 7.75
CA ILE A 60 -1.62 -2.30 9.00
C ILE A 60 -0.43 -2.13 9.93
N VAL A 61 0.68 -1.61 9.42
CA VAL A 61 1.85 -1.21 10.22
C VAL A 61 2.08 0.28 9.97
N PRO A 62 1.80 1.15 10.97
CA PRO A 62 2.01 2.58 10.81
C PRO A 62 3.49 2.92 10.59
N ASN A 63 3.73 4.01 9.86
CA ASN A 63 5.09 4.51 9.60
C ASN A 63 6.00 3.49 8.90
N SER A 64 5.42 2.65 8.05
CA SER A 64 6.17 1.61 7.32
C SER A 64 7.33 2.15 6.51
N GLN A 65 7.28 3.42 6.10
CA GLN A 65 8.35 4.08 5.34
C GLN A 65 9.68 4.11 6.09
N LYS A 66 9.65 3.93 7.41
CA LYS A 66 10.84 3.87 8.28
C LYS A 66 11.37 2.46 8.45
N HIS A 67 10.69 1.48 7.91
CA HIS A 67 11.03 0.06 8.03
C HIS A 67 11.57 -0.48 6.71
N ASP A 68 12.07 -1.70 6.74
CA ASP A 68 12.60 -2.36 5.54
C ASP A 68 11.48 -2.89 4.65
N MET A 69 10.30 -3.13 5.20
CA MET A 69 9.16 -3.63 4.43
C MET A 69 7.89 -2.86 4.80
N GLU A 70 6.98 -2.79 3.85
CA GLU A 70 5.69 -2.13 4.01
C GLU A 70 4.57 -3.12 3.73
N PRO A 71 3.93 -3.68 4.76
CA PRO A 71 2.75 -4.53 4.57
C PRO A 71 1.49 -3.68 4.51
N ILE A 72 0.63 -4.01 3.55
CA ILE A 72 -0.71 -3.43 3.42
C ILE A 72 -1.73 -4.53 3.20
N ILE A 73 -3.00 -4.22 3.46
CA ILE A 73 -4.11 -4.98 2.93
C ILE A 73 -4.79 -4.10 1.90
N ILE A 74 -4.96 -4.62 0.68
CA ILE A 74 -5.69 -3.94 -0.37
C ILE A 74 -7.00 -4.67 -0.64
N LYS A 75 -8.07 -3.90 -0.77
CA LYS A 75 -9.40 -4.41 -1.11
C LYS A 75 -9.80 -3.80 -2.45
N LEU A 76 -10.21 -4.66 -3.37
CA LEU A 76 -10.59 -4.27 -4.72
C LEU A 76 -12.02 -4.73 -4.99
N ALA A 77 -12.91 -3.79 -5.31
CA ALA A 77 -14.25 -4.12 -5.78
C ALA A 77 -14.19 -4.80 -7.16
N GLU A 78 -15.31 -5.37 -7.60
CA GLU A 78 -15.41 -5.96 -8.93
C GLU A 78 -14.94 -4.96 -10.00
N GLY A 79 -14.05 -5.38 -10.87
CA GLY A 79 -13.51 -4.56 -11.96
C GLY A 79 -12.43 -3.55 -11.53
N ALA A 80 -12.14 -3.45 -10.23
CA ALA A 80 -11.14 -2.52 -9.73
C ALA A 80 -9.72 -3.07 -9.85
N LYS A 81 -8.77 -2.15 -9.91
CA LYS A 81 -7.34 -2.48 -9.92
C LYS A 81 -6.58 -1.56 -8.98
N SER A 82 -5.39 -2.01 -8.59
CA SER A 82 -4.47 -1.19 -7.83
C SER A 82 -3.83 -0.11 -8.74
N TYR A 83 -3.11 0.81 -8.10
CA TYR A 83 -2.26 1.74 -8.83
C TYR A 83 -1.26 0.95 -9.70
N VAL A 84 -1.02 1.44 -10.91
CA VAL A 84 -0.04 0.84 -11.82
C VAL A 84 1.32 1.42 -11.50
N ASP A 85 2.21 0.56 -10.97
CA ASP A 85 3.55 0.98 -10.59
C ASP A 85 4.55 0.80 -11.72
N ASP A 86 5.37 1.82 -11.91
CA ASP A 86 6.54 1.73 -12.78
C ASP A 86 7.61 0.83 -12.15
N PRO A 87 8.56 0.33 -12.96
CA PRO A 87 9.67 -0.46 -12.42
C PRO A 87 10.44 0.30 -11.34
N HIS A 88 10.75 -0.39 -10.27
CA HIS A 88 11.57 0.15 -9.18
C HIS A 88 12.40 -0.97 -8.55
N GLU A 89 13.36 -0.60 -7.72
CA GLU A 89 14.17 -1.57 -7.01
C GLU A 89 13.34 -2.26 -5.91
N GLY A 90 13.57 -3.55 -5.72
CA GLY A 90 12.97 -4.29 -4.62
C GLY A 90 12.19 -5.53 -5.05
N GLU A 91 11.43 -6.02 -4.12
CA GLU A 91 10.63 -7.23 -4.26
C GLU A 91 9.26 -7.02 -3.60
N GLU A 92 8.27 -7.74 -4.09
CA GLU A 92 6.93 -7.71 -3.50
C GLU A 92 6.38 -9.12 -3.35
N PHE A 93 5.62 -9.30 -2.28
CA PHE A 93 4.93 -10.54 -1.95
C PHE A 93 3.46 -10.24 -1.72
N GLY A 94 2.59 -11.12 -2.19
CA GLY A 94 1.16 -11.02 -1.90
C GLY A 94 0.56 -12.35 -1.51
N TYR A 95 -0.47 -12.30 -0.67
CA TYR A 95 -1.25 -13.45 -0.26
C TYR A 95 -2.74 -13.10 -0.37
N VAL A 96 -3.48 -13.88 -1.15
CA VAL A 96 -4.91 -13.62 -1.38
C VAL A 96 -5.72 -14.13 -0.20
N LEU A 97 -6.29 -13.21 0.57
CA LEU A 97 -7.11 -13.52 1.74
C LEU A 97 -8.53 -13.91 1.35
N SER A 98 -9.10 -13.26 0.32
CA SER A 98 -10.43 -13.57 -0.21
C SER A 98 -10.54 -13.09 -1.64
N GLY A 99 -11.46 -13.69 -2.39
CA GLY A 99 -11.63 -13.40 -3.81
C GLY A 99 -10.50 -13.98 -4.66
N SER A 100 -10.24 -13.35 -5.78
CA SER A 100 -9.13 -13.71 -6.68
C SER A 100 -8.65 -12.47 -7.43
N VAL A 101 -7.38 -12.46 -7.79
CA VAL A 101 -6.76 -11.34 -8.51
C VAL A 101 -5.96 -11.82 -9.70
N TYR A 102 -5.79 -10.93 -10.66
CA TYR A 102 -4.75 -11.04 -11.68
C TYR A 102 -3.57 -10.17 -11.25
N LEU A 103 -2.39 -10.78 -11.19
CA LEU A 103 -1.13 -10.04 -11.09
C LEU A 103 -0.66 -9.74 -12.51
N HIS A 104 -0.56 -8.46 -12.83
CA HIS A 104 0.04 -7.99 -14.08
C HIS A 104 1.50 -7.67 -13.82
N LEU A 105 2.39 -8.30 -14.57
CA LEU A 105 3.83 -8.15 -14.42
C LEU A 105 4.45 -8.03 -15.81
N GLY A 106 4.79 -6.80 -16.19
CA GLY A 106 5.14 -6.48 -17.57
C GLY A 106 3.97 -6.75 -18.48
N GLY A 107 4.19 -7.44 -19.59
CA GLY A 107 3.12 -7.84 -20.52
C GLY A 107 2.43 -9.16 -20.16
N ARG A 108 2.69 -9.73 -19.00
CA ARG A 108 2.19 -11.04 -18.58
C ARG A 108 1.15 -10.89 -17.48
N ARG A 109 0.25 -11.85 -17.40
CA ARG A 109 -0.83 -11.87 -16.41
C ARG A 109 -0.90 -13.24 -15.75
N PHE A 110 -0.97 -13.23 -14.41
CA PHE A 110 -1.04 -14.43 -13.59
C PHE A 110 -2.27 -14.36 -12.68
N ARG A 111 -3.04 -15.43 -12.60
CA ARG A 111 -4.18 -15.49 -11.69
C ARG A 111 -3.77 -16.09 -10.35
N ALA A 112 -4.11 -15.42 -9.27
CA ALA A 112 -3.97 -15.91 -7.90
C ALA A 112 -5.35 -15.99 -7.25
N LYS A 113 -5.69 -17.15 -6.72
CA LYS A 113 -6.96 -17.44 -6.05
C LYS A 113 -6.79 -17.35 -4.53
N LYS A 114 -7.91 -17.41 -3.83
CA LYS A 114 -7.93 -17.43 -2.37
C LYS A 114 -6.90 -18.44 -1.81
N HIS A 115 -6.11 -18.01 -0.84
CA HIS A 115 -5.04 -18.76 -0.19
C HIS A 115 -3.84 -19.10 -1.07
N GLU A 116 -3.76 -18.49 -2.25
CA GLU A 116 -2.56 -18.55 -3.07
C GLU A 116 -1.72 -17.28 -2.88
N SER A 117 -0.43 -17.40 -3.12
CA SER A 117 0.53 -16.30 -2.96
C SER A 117 1.24 -15.99 -4.27
N PHE A 118 1.79 -14.78 -4.35
CA PHE A 118 2.66 -14.40 -5.46
C PHE A 118 3.89 -13.69 -4.91
N TYR A 119 4.97 -13.75 -5.67
CA TYR A 119 6.24 -13.13 -5.33
C TYR A 119 6.97 -12.74 -6.60
N TYR A 120 7.49 -11.53 -6.66
CA TYR A 120 8.19 -11.05 -7.85
C TYR A 120 9.17 -9.94 -7.51
N LYS A 121 10.15 -9.75 -8.42
CA LYS A 121 11.01 -8.57 -8.40
C LYS A 121 10.31 -7.44 -9.14
N THR A 122 10.42 -6.24 -8.61
CA THR A 122 9.69 -5.05 -9.09
C THR A 122 10.39 -4.35 -10.25
N ASN A 123 11.06 -5.10 -11.10
CA ASN A 123 11.82 -4.57 -12.24
C ASN A 123 10.99 -4.44 -13.54
N GLN A 124 9.69 -4.62 -13.45
CA GLN A 124 8.73 -4.45 -14.54
C GLN A 124 7.52 -3.66 -14.03
N VAL A 125 6.76 -3.07 -14.94
CA VAL A 125 5.47 -2.45 -14.60
C VAL A 125 4.58 -3.52 -13.97
N HIS A 126 3.94 -3.19 -12.86
CA HIS A 126 3.15 -4.16 -12.11
C HIS A 126 1.93 -3.53 -11.43
N TYR A 127 0.89 -4.32 -11.31
CA TYR A 127 -0.32 -4.00 -10.55
C TYR A 127 -1.15 -5.27 -10.39
N ILE A 128 -2.15 -5.21 -9.49
CA ILE A 128 -3.14 -6.28 -9.34
C ILE A 128 -4.52 -5.77 -9.72
N GLU A 129 -5.36 -6.68 -10.18
CA GLU A 129 -6.72 -6.40 -10.63
C GLU A 129 -7.64 -7.49 -10.08
N ASN A 130 -8.85 -7.12 -9.67
CA ASN A 130 -9.84 -8.09 -9.24
C ASN A 130 -10.22 -9.00 -10.41
N ALA A 131 -10.05 -10.30 -10.24
CA ALA A 131 -10.30 -11.30 -11.29
C ALA A 131 -11.70 -11.93 -11.18
N GLY A 132 -12.47 -11.58 -10.16
CA GLY A 132 -13.77 -12.19 -9.86
C GLY A 132 -14.91 -11.18 -9.81
N LYS A 133 -16.04 -11.63 -9.26
CA LYS A 133 -17.26 -10.82 -9.11
C LYS A 133 -17.48 -10.30 -7.71
N THR A 134 -16.75 -10.82 -6.72
CA THR A 134 -16.80 -10.38 -5.33
C THR A 134 -15.55 -9.59 -5.01
N GLU A 135 -15.59 -8.83 -3.94
CA GLU A 135 -14.42 -8.06 -3.47
C GLU A 135 -13.21 -8.98 -3.30
N ALA A 136 -12.07 -8.56 -3.80
CA ALA A 136 -10.79 -9.23 -3.56
C ALA A 136 -10.05 -8.53 -2.43
N CYS A 137 -9.44 -9.32 -1.55
CA CYS A 137 -8.68 -8.83 -0.42
C CYS A 137 -7.31 -9.51 -0.41
N VAL A 138 -6.25 -8.71 -0.42
CA VAL A 138 -4.87 -9.22 -0.54
C VAL A 138 -3.99 -8.59 0.52
N LEU A 139 -3.25 -9.43 1.24
CA LEU A 139 -2.10 -8.96 2.03
C LEU A 139 -0.93 -8.80 1.07
N TRP A 140 -0.41 -7.57 0.97
CA TRP A 140 0.64 -7.23 -0.01
C TRP A 140 1.79 -6.53 0.71
N VAL A 141 3.00 -7.01 0.48
CA VAL A 141 4.20 -6.51 1.16
C VAL A 141 5.21 -6.06 0.12
N SER A 142 5.70 -4.84 0.27
CA SER A 142 6.77 -4.29 -0.56
C SER A 142 8.03 -4.09 0.27
N THR A 143 9.17 -4.45 -0.29
CA THR A 143 10.47 -4.17 0.30
C THR A 143 11.43 -3.66 -0.79
N PRO A 144 11.97 -2.43 -0.70
CA PRO A 144 11.65 -1.41 0.32
C PRO A 144 10.21 -0.86 0.18
N PRO A 145 9.75 -0.07 1.17
CA PRO A 145 8.42 0.54 1.12
C PRO A 145 8.15 1.30 -0.17
N ASN A 146 6.97 1.10 -0.76
CA ASN A 146 6.61 1.69 -2.05
C ASN A 146 5.13 2.03 -2.22
N PHE A 147 4.28 1.61 -1.31
CA PHE A 147 2.84 1.84 -1.42
C PHE A 147 2.38 3.24 -1.06
#